data_60feaa81707990010990c31e79694fe5
#
_entry.id   60feaa81707990010990c31e79694fe5
#
_cell.length_a   1.000
_cell.length_b   1.000
_cell.length_c   1.000
_cell.angle_alpha   90.00
_cell.angle_beta   90.00
_cell.angle_gamma   90.00
#
_symmetry.space_group_name_H-M   'P 1'
#
loop_
_entity.id
_entity.type
_entity.pdbx_description
1 polymer ?
#
loop_
_entity_poly.entity_id
_entity_poly.type
_entity_poly.pdbx_seq_one_letter_code
_entity_poly.pdbx_strand_id
1 'polypeptide(L)'
;MKITRRTFVGGAAGVAAAGMLPLRAFAQAKAPAKPVTITIVDVAGNLALTQGMFENYAKAKPEFVASFSFTKAPAPELPAKIQAQQAAGKVDIDLVLTGTDALSAGVDQGLWVDLSAKKSALPNLESILLPQAFKMQALAKDQGVVITYYPSGPLIEYMPDKVATPPKTAQELLDWTKQNKNKFLYARPANSGPGRTLLMGLPYLLGDSNPRDPVNGWAKTWEYLAALGENIEYYPTGTAVVFKELGEGTRDIVATTTGWDINPRALGIVPEEAKVGKLEGFHWVTDAHYAAIPKGVSDEKVGVLLDVLNFIYQPQQQAIAYDAGYFYPGPAVKDVTLEMAPAESQETIKEFGRPEYADWIAGSPLEVPLEPKQLVQAFRIWDEKIGAKKG
;
A
#
# COMPACT_ATOMS: atom_id res chain seq x y z
N MET A 1 11.26 59.82 -6.29
CA MET A 1 10.27 60.34 -7.25
C MET A 1 8.95 59.60 -7.04
N LYS A 2 7.94 60.31 -6.57
CA LYS A 2 6.61 59.79 -6.25
C LYS A 2 5.87 59.46 -7.54
N ILE A 3 5.21 58.29 -7.66
CA ILE A 3 4.11 58.13 -8.62
C ILE A 3 2.99 57.33 -7.95
N THR A 4 1.86 57.91 -8.04
CA THR A 4 0.55 57.76 -7.45
C THR A 4 -0.25 56.55 -7.92
N ARG A 5 -1.13 56.10 -6.98
CA ARG A 5 -2.28 55.22 -7.23
C ARG A 5 -3.18 55.71 -8.37
N ARG A 6 -3.63 54.82 -9.22
CA ARG A 6 -4.92 55.00 -9.94
C ARG A 6 -5.67 53.66 -10.01
N THR A 7 -6.82 53.70 -9.42
CA THR A 7 -7.98 52.84 -9.47
C THR A 7 -8.40 52.53 -10.92
N PHE A 8 -8.70 51.24 -11.19
CA PHE A 8 -9.62 50.90 -12.28
C PHE A 8 -10.67 49.92 -11.80
N VAL A 9 -11.90 50.38 -11.84
CA VAL A 9 -13.14 49.66 -11.60
C VAL A 9 -13.69 49.19 -12.95
N GLY A 10 -14.18 47.98 -13.00
CA GLY A 10 -15.21 47.56 -13.94
C GLY A 10 -14.82 46.52 -14.95
N GLY A 11 -15.38 45.34 -14.83
CA GLY A 11 -15.44 44.32 -15.87
C GLY A 11 -15.99 43.00 -15.25
N ALA A 12 -17.31 42.90 -15.24
CA ALA A 12 -18.02 41.72 -14.74
C ALA A 12 -17.99 40.56 -15.76
N ALA A 13 -18.17 39.38 -15.21
CA ALA A 13 -18.78 38.17 -15.79
C ALA A 13 -17.93 37.29 -16.73
N GLY A 14 -17.67 36.16 -16.22
CA GLY A 14 -17.24 34.96 -16.93
C GLY A 14 -17.10 33.80 -15.94
N VAL A 15 -18.17 33.48 -15.16
CA VAL A 15 -18.22 32.25 -14.40
C VAL A 15 -18.41 31.12 -15.42
N ALA A 16 -17.33 30.45 -15.81
CA ALA A 16 -17.40 29.16 -16.42
C ALA A 16 -17.99 28.18 -15.41
N ALA A 17 -19.25 27.83 -15.59
CA ALA A 17 -19.91 26.74 -14.89
C ALA A 17 -19.21 25.44 -15.34
N ALA A 18 -18.16 25.04 -14.63
CA ALA A 18 -17.67 23.68 -14.67
C ALA A 18 -18.84 22.81 -14.17
N GLY A 19 -19.34 21.94 -15.06
CA GLY A 19 -20.48 21.08 -14.79
C GLY A 19 -20.21 20.23 -13.55
N MET A 20 -20.83 20.61 -12.43
CA MET A 20 -21.02 19.74 -11.28
C MET A 20 -21.92 18.60 -11.75
N LEU A 21 -21.31 17.43 -12.00
CA LEU A 21 -22.06 16.19 -12.05
C LEU A 21 -22.81 16.10 -10.71
N PRO A 22 -24.12 15.77 -10.72
CA PRO A 22 -24.88 15.67 -9.49
C PRO A 22 -24.26 14.54 -8.66
N LEU A 23 -23.58 14.89 -7.58
CA LEU A 23 -23.27 13.96 -6.48
C LEU A 23 -24.62 13.36 -6.09
N ARG A 24 -24.85 12.09 -6.43
CA ARG A 24 -26.00 11.35 -5.89
C ARG A 24 -25.89 11.51 -4.39
N ALA A 25 -26.93 12.08 -3.77
CA ALA A 25 -27.03 12.20 -2.33
C ALA A 25 -27.01 10.76 -1.76
N PHE A 26 -25.86 10.34 -1.27
CA PHE A 26 -25.78 9.18 -0.39
C PHE A 26 -26.60 9.46 0.84
N ALA A 27 -27.22 8.43 1.44
CA ALA A 27 -27.92 8.61 2.69
C ALA A 27 -26.92 9.25 3.68
N GLN A 28 -27.16 10.53 3.97
CA GLN A 28 -26.26 11.31 4.81
C GLN A 28 -26.22 10.64 6.18
N ALA A 29 -25.05 10.22 6.62
CA ALA A 29 -24.89 9.59 7.91
C ALA A 29 -25.45 10.53 8.98
N LYS A 30 -26.20 9.99 9.93
CA LYS A 30 -26.69 10.77 11.05
C LYS A 30 -25.51 11.07 11.99
N ALA A 31 -25.31 12.33 12.32
CA ALA A 31 -24.30 12.70 13.30
C ALA A 31 -24.57 11.99 14.65
N PRO A 32 -23.52 11.53 15.35
CA PRO A 32 -23.65 10.94 16.67
C PRO A 32 -24.16 11.97 17.67
N ALA A 33 -24.69 11.51 18.80
CA ALA A 33 -25.23 12.43 19.85
C ALA A 33 -24.15 13.37 20.41
N LYS A 34 -22.89 12.94 20.37
CA LYS A 34 -21.67 13.73 20.66
C LYS A 34 -20.56 13.30 19.68
N PRO A 35 -19.71 14.23 19.25
CA PRO A 35 -18.58 13.88 18.41
C PRO A 35 -17.73 12.77 19.04
N VAL A 36 -17.41 11.73 18.26
CA VAL A 36 -16.67 10.57 18.77
C VAL A 36 -15.15 10.74 18.62
N THR A 37 -14.39 10.11 19.49
CA THR A 37 -12.96 9.88 19.27
C THR A 37 -12.78 8.54 18.58
N ILE A 38 -12.02 8.52 17.48
CA ILE A 38 -11.73 7.32 16.68
C ILE A 38 -10.27 6.95 16.87
N THR A 39 -10.02 5.70 17.29
CA THR A 39 -8.66 5.13 17.40
C THR A 39 -8.33 4.35 16.14
N ILE A 40 -7.30 4.77 15.44
CA ILE A 40 -6.82 4.16 14.20
C ILE A 40 -5.47 3.50 14.46
N VAL A 41 -5.34 2.23 14.05
CA VAL A 41 -4.06 1.51 14.06
C VAL A 41 -3.63 1.26 12.62
N ASP A 42 -2.42 1.71 12.29
CA ASP A 42 -1.78 1.49 10.99
C ASP A 42 -0.70 0.41 11.12
N VAL A 43 -0.82 -0.62 10.30
CA VAL A 43 0.15 -1.72 10.24
C VAL A 43 0.80 -1.87 8.86
N ALA A 44 0.55 -0.92 7.96
CA ALA A 44 1.03 -0.97 6.57
C ALA A 44 1.82 0.29 6.14
N GLY A 45 1.96 1.29 7.03
CA GLY A 45 2.51 2.59 6.67
C GLY A 45 1.53 3.50 5.91
N ASN A 46 0.24 3.16 5.93
CA ASN A 46 -0.80 3.88 5.18
C ASN A 46 -1.04 5.30 5.70
N LEU A 47 -0.75 5.59 6.97
CA LEU A 47 -0.91 6.95 7.52
C LEU A 47 -0.06 7.99 6.79
N ALA A 48 1.06 7.63 6.18
CA ALA A 48 1.82 8.55 5.33
C ALA A 48 0.93 9.10 4.20
N LEU A 49 0.07 8.26 3.62
CA LEU A 49 -0.81 8.62 2.50
C LEU A 49 -2.15 9.21 2.94
N THR A 50 -2.64 8.87 4.13
CA THR A 50 -4.06 9.09 4.46
C THR A 50 -4.30 9.90 5.73
N GLN A 51 -3.29 10.14 6.58
CA GLN A 51 -3.50 10.90 7.82
C GLN A 51 -4.12 12.27 7.55
N GLY A 52 -3.62 12.99 6.54
CA GLY A 52 -4.18 14.28 6.14
C GLY A 52 -5.66 14.22 5.73
N MET A 53 -6.10 13.10 5.13
CA MET A 53 -7.51 12.90 4.77
C MET A 53 -8.40 12.79 6.01
N PHE A 54 -7.95 12.04 7.04
CA PHE A 54 -8.67 11.94 8.34
C PHE A 54 -8.71 13.27 9.05
N GLU A 55 -7.59 14.00 9.09
CA GLU A 55 -7.52 15.32 9.71
C GLU A 55 -8.41 16.33 8.98
N ASN A 56 -8.48 16.28 7.66
CA ASN A 56 -9.39 17.10 6.85
C ASN A 56 -10.85 16.78 7.15
N TYR A 57 -11.18 15.49 7.34
CA TYR A 57 -12.53 15.10 7.75
C TYR A 57 -12.92 15.69 9.10
N ALA A 58 -12.06 15.58 10.12
CA ALA A 58 -12.35 16.15 11.44
C ALA A 58 -12.57 17.67 11.39
N LYS A 59 -11.83 18.38 10.54
CA LYS A 59 -12.02 19.82 10.30
C LYS A 59 -13.35 20.12 9.59
N ALA A 60 -13.70 19.28 8.61
CA ALA A 60 -14.90 19.48 7.79
C ALA A 60 -16.20 19.07 8.51
N LYS A 61 -16.13 18.10 9.43
CA LYS A 61 -17.28 17.52 10.15
C LYS A 61 -17.01 17.37 11.65
N PRO A 62 -16.77 18.46 12.38
CA PRO A 62 -16.45 18.42 13.80
C PRO A 62 -17.62 17.89 14.67
N GLU A 63 -18.85 17.88 14.15
CA GLU A 63 -20.02 17.29 14.81
C GLU A 63 -20.02 15.75 14.76
N PHE A 64 -19.22 15.14 13.88
CA PHE A 64 -19.06 13.68 13.79
C PHE A 64 -17.86 13.19 14.61
N VAL A 65 -16.71 13.81 14.44
CA VAL A 65 -15.44 13.37 15.03
C VAL A 65 -14.78 14.50 15.81
N ALA A 66 -14.58 14.26 17.10
CA ALA A 66 -13.85 15.18 17.99
C ALA A 66 -12.34 15.11 17.73
N SER A 67 -11.81 13.89 17.52
CA SER A 67 -10.40 13.67 17.25
C SER A 67 -10.16 12.27 16.69
N PHE A 68 -9.06 12.13 15.93
CA PHE A 68 -8.46 10.84 15.61
C PHE A 68 -7.23 10.61 16.47
N SER A 69 -7.07 9.38 16.98
CA SER A 69 -5.86 8.92 17.65
C SER A 69 -5.17 7.91 16.75
N PHE A 70 -3.91 8.16 16.36
CA PHE A 70 -3.16 7.33 15.44
C PHE A 70 -2.09 6.54 16.17
N THR A 71 -1.98 5.25 15.87
CA THR A 71 -0.94 4.35 16.39
C THR A 71 -0.39 3.47 15.28
N LYS A 72 0.90 3.19 15.28
CA LYS A 72 1.55 2.24 14.37
C LYS A 72 1.85 0.95 15.12
N ALA A 73 1.68 -0.19 14.45
CA ALA A 73 2.00 -1.52 14.99
C ALA A 73 2.49 -2.46 13.86
N PRO A 74 3.25 -3.52 14.18
CA PRO A 74 3.60 -4.55 13.21
C PRO A 74 2.38 -5.36 12.74
N ALA A 75 2.28 -5.60 11.44
CA ALA A 75 1.16 -6.35 10.85
C ALA A 75 0.99 -7.77 11.43
N PRO A 76 2.06 -8.57 11.67
CA PRO A 76 1.90 -9.93 12.17
C PRO A 76 1.30 -10.03 13.58
N GLU A 77 1.45 -9.01 14.42
CA GLU A 77 0.99 -9.03 15.81
C GLU A 77 -0.47 -8.61 15.96
N LEU A 78 -1.00 -7.85 14.99
CA LEU A 78 -2.31 -7.22 15.09
C LEU A 78 -3.48 -8.21 15.20
N PRO A 79 -3.58 -9.30 14.41
CA PRO A 79 -4.70 -10.23 14.51
C PRO A 79 -4.85 -10.83 15.89
N ALA A 80 -3.76 -11.26 16.50
CA ALA A 80 -3.78 -11.82 17.85
C ALA A 80 -4.21 -10.78 18.90
N LYS A 81 -3.77 -9.53 18.77
CA LYS A 81 -4.19 -8.43 19.64
C LYS A 81 -5.69 -8.15 19.54
N ILE A 82 -6.22 -8.08 18.32
CA ILE A 82 -7.67 -7.85 18.09
C ILE A 82 -8.48 -9.04 18.66
N GLN A 83 -8.05 -10.27 18.40
CA GLN A 83 -8.72 -11.46 18.90
C GLN A 83 -8.78 -11.45 20.45
N ALA A 84 -7.68 -11.11 21.11
CA ALA A 84 -7.63 -11.01 22.57
C ALA A 84 -8.59 -9.92 23.11
N GLN A 85 -8.67 -8.76 22.46
CA GLN A 85 -9.60 -7.69 22.81
C GLN A 85 -11.06 -8.15 22.65
N GLN A 86 -11.40 -8.78 21.54
CA GLN A 86 -12.74 -9.30 21.26
C GLN A 86 -13.16 -10.36 22.28
N ALA A 87 -12.25 -11.29 22.62
CA ALA A 87 -12.50 -12.29 23.65
C ALA A 87 -12.73 -11.69 25.04
N ALA A 88 -12.10 -10.55 25.34
CA ALA A 88 -12.30 -9.80 26.59
C ALA A 88 -13.49 -8.82 26.56
N GLY A 89 -14.23 -8.75 25.44
CA GLY A 89 -15.34 -7.80 25.26
C GLY A 89 -14.87 -6.34 25.23
N LYS A 90 -13.61 -6.08 24.87
CA LYS A 90 -13.00 -4.75 24.77
C LYS A 90 -12.87 -4.29 23.32
N VAL A 91 -12.96 -2.99 23.10
CA VAL A 91 -12.75 -2.36 21.79
C VAL A 91 -11.86 -1.14 22.01
N ASP A 92 -10.56 -1.31 21.81
CA ASP A 92 -9.56 -0.24 21.91
C ASP A 92 -9.16 0.31 20.53
N ILE A 93 -9.55 -0.39 19.45
CA ILE A 93 -9.25 -0.05 18.06
C ILE A 93 -10.55 0.06 17.29
N ASP A 94 -10.79 1.22 16.69
CA ASP A 94 -12.01 1.50 15.91
C ASP A 94 -11.82 1.25 14.41
N LEU A 95 -10.60 1.49 13.90
CA LEU A 95 -10.24 1.29 12.48
C LEU A 95 -8.81 0.78 12.36
N VAL A 96 -8.61 -0.13 11.43
CA VAL A 96 -7.29 -0.65 11.05
C VAL A 96 -7.00 -0.25 9.61
N LEU A 97 -5.83 0.36 9.40
CA LEU A 97 -5.24 0.58 8.10
C LEU A 97 -4.21 -0.52 7.86
N THR A 98 -4.43 -1.33 6.82
CA THR A 98 -3.64 -2.54 6.59
C THR A 98 -3.35 -2.79 5.12
N GLY A 99 -2.25 -3.48 4.83
CA GLY A 99 -2.01 -4.13 3.54
C GLY A 99 -2.79 -5.45 3.43
N THR A 100 -2.52 -6.20 2.36
CA THR A 100 -3.13 -7.52 2.12
C THR A 100 -2.75 -8.56 3.17
N ASP A 101 -1.66 -8.36 3.92
CA ASP A 101 -1.15 -9.25 4.96
C ASP A 101 -2.08 -9.38 6.18
N ALA A 102 -2.21 -8.32 7.00
CA ALA A 102 -3.08 -8.37 8.18
C ALA A 102 -4.57 -8.36 7.81
N LEU A 103 -4.96 -7.79 6.64
CA LEU A 103 -6.31 -7.98 6.10
C LEU A 103 -6.62 -9.47 5.97
N SER A 104 -5.75 -10.21 5.26
CA SER A 104 -5.93 -11.63 4.98
C SER A 104 -6.00 -12.47 6.24
N ALA A 105 -5.11 -12.20 7.20
CA ALA A 105 -5.13 -12.89 8.48
C ALA A 105 -6.42 -12.63 9.26
N GLY A 106 -6.92 -11.40 9.24
CA GLY A 106 -8.16 -11.05 9.92
C GLY A 106 -9.41 -11.57 9.21
N VAL A 107 -9.40 -11.67 7.88
CA VAL A 107 -10.48 -12.32 7.11
C VAL A 107 -10.53 -13.81 7.43
N ASP A 108 -9.39 -14.51 7.43
CA ASP A 108 -9.30 -15.93 7.75
C ASP A 108 -9.78 -16.25 9.17
N GLN A 109 -9.53 -15.35 10.13
CA GLN A 109 -9.94 -15.47 11.53
C GLN A 109 -11.29 -14.84 11.85
N GLY A 110 -11.95 -14.19 10.88
CA GLY A 110 -13.24 -13.56 11.05
C GLY A 110 -13.26 -12.37 12.01
N LEU A 111 -12.22 -11.53 12.03
CA LEU A 111 -12.03 -10.43 12.99
C LEU A 111 -12.72 -9.13 12.60
N TRP A 112 -13.04 -8.93 11.32
CA TRP A 112 -13.56 -7.67 10.79
C TRP A 112 -15.09 -7.64 10.73
N VAL A 113 -15.66 -6.44 10.80
CA VAL A 113 -17.10 -6.21 10.57
C VAL A 113 -17.43 -6.58 9.13
N ASP A 114 -18.51 -7.33 8.93
CA ASP A 114 -19.08 -7.60 7.61
C ASP A 114 -19.85 -6.35 7.12
N LEU A 115 -19.41 -5.79 6.00
CA LEU A 115 -19.97 -4.61 5.37
C LEU A 115 -21.00 -4.94 4.29
N SER A 116 -21.32 -6.22 4.04
CA SER A 116 -22.24 -6.63 2.98
C SER A 116 -23.62 -5.96 3.07
N ALA A 117 -24.17 -5.86 4.28
CA ALA A 117 -25.44 -5.18 4.57
C ALA A 117 -25.31 -3.64 4.62
N LYS A 118 -24.09 -3.09 4.60
CA LYS A 118 -23.79 -1.66 4.73
C LYS A 118 -23.29 -1.03 3.42
N LYS A 119 -23.29 -1.77 2.32
CA LYS A 119 -22.82 -1.29 0.99
C LYS A 119 -23.53 -0.01 0.51
N SER A 120 -24.79 0.18 0.87
CA SER A 120 -25.53 1.41 0.52
C SER A 120 -25.03 2.67 1.22
N ALA A 121 -24.27 2.54 2.31
CA ALA A 121 -23.64 3.65 3.00
C ALA A 121 -22.25 4.02 2.41
N LEU A 122 -21.77 3.28 1.44
CA LEU A 122 -20.54 3.55 0.68
C LEU A 122 -20.88 3.92 -0.77
N PRO A 123 -19.99 4.62 -1.50
CA PRO A 123 -20.18 4.84 -2.92
C PRO A 123 -20.14 3.51 -3.68
N ASN A 124 -20.63 3.49 -4.90
CA ASN A 124 -20.44 2.33 -5.77
C ASN A 124 -18.94 2.20 -6.10
N LEU A 125 -18.24 1.33 -5.36
CA LEU A 125 -16.80 1.16 -5.47
C LEU A 125 -16.37 0.75 -6.90
N GLU A 126 -17.16 -0.06 -7.60
CA GLU A 126 -16.88 -0.44 -9.00
C GLU A 126 -16.87 0.78 -9.93
N SER A 127 -17.76 1.74 -9.67
CA SER A 127 -17.86 2.94 -10.51
C SER A 127 -16.77 3.97 -10.25
N ILE A 128 -16.23 4.03 -9.02
CA ILE A 128 -15.26 5.07 -8.63
C ILE A 128 -13.82 4.60 -8.59
N LEU A 129 -13.56 3.32 -8.25
CA LEU A 129 -12.20 2.81 -8.15
C LEU A 129 -11.58 2.55 -9.53
N LEU A 130 -10.26 2.66 -9.61
CA LEU A 130 -9.48 2.13 -10.73
C LEU A 130 -9.83 0.64 -10.93
N PRO A 131 -9.90 0.14 -12.16
CA PRO A 131 -10.29 -1.26 -12.42
C PRO A 131 -9.46 -2.28 -11.64
N GLN A 132 -8.16 -2.04 -11.49
CA GLN A 132 -7.29 -2.94 -10.74
C GLN A 132 -7.49 -2.80 -9.21
N ALA A 133 -7.71 -1.58 -8.71
CA ALA A 133 -8.07 -1.36 -7.31
C ALA A 133 -9.40 -2.05 -6.95
N PHE A 134 -10.38 -2.03 -7.87
CA PHE A 134 -11.63 -2.73 -7.67
C PHE A 134 -11.45 -4.26 -7.66
N LYS A 135 -10.54 -4.82 -8.49
CA LYS A 135 -10.19 -6.24 -8.38
C LYS A 135 -9.60 -6.60 -7.01
N MET A 136 -8.79 -5.69 -6.43
CA MET A 136 -8.25 -5.87 -5.09
C MET A 136 -9.35 -5.88 -4.01
N GLN A 137 -10.44 -5.13 -4.20
CA GLN A 137 -11.58 -5.11 -3.26
C GLN A 137 -12.16 -6.49 -2.97
N ALA A 138 -12.10 -7.42 -3.93
CA ALA A 138 -12.60 -8.79 -3.73
C ALA A 138 -11.86 -9.56 -2.64
N LEU A 139 -10.58 -9.25 -2.39
CA LEU A 139 -9.77 -9.88 -1.34
C LEU A 139 -10.27 -9.55 0.07
N ALA A 140 -10.96 -8.44 0.24
CA ALA A 140 -11.52 -8.05 1.53
C ALA A 140 -12.75 -8.89 1.93
N LYS A 141 -13.37 -9.66 1.01
CA LYS A 141 -14.56 -10.49 1.29
C LYS A 141 -15.66 -9.73 2.04
N ASP A 142 -15.93 -8.49 1.62
CA ASP A 142 -16.84 -7.56 2.29
C ASP A 142 -16.45 -7.19 3.75
N GLN A 143 -15.22 -7.44 4.18
CA GLN A 143 -14.73 -7.19 5.53
C GLN A 143 -13.74 -6.00 5.60
N GLY A 144 -13.70 -5.19 4.58
CA GLY A 144 -12.88 -3.99 4.47
C GLY A 144 -13.07 -3.31 3.13
N VAL A 145 -12.47 -2.14 2.96
CA VAL A 145 -12.52 -1.37 1.71
C VAL A 145 -11.12 -0.92 1.30
N VAL A 146 -10.84 -0.97 0.00
CA VAL A 146 -9.60 -0.45 -0.58
C VAL A 146 -9.60 1.07 -0.47
N ILE A 147 -8.54 1.65 0.07
CA ILE A 147 -8.39 3.10 0.23
C ILE A 147 -7.22 3.68 -0.57
N THR A 148 -6.18 2.91 -0.83
CA THR A 148 -5.07 3.27 -1.71
C THR A 148 -4.68 2.07 -2.57
N TYR A 149 -4.02 2.33 -3.71
CA TYR A 149 -3.64 1.30 -4.68
C TYR A 149 -2.32 1.65 -5.35
N TYR A 150 -1.53 0.63 -5.65
CA TYR A 150 -0.31 0.75 -6.44
C TYR A 150 0.03 -0.55 -7.18
N PRO A 151 0.73 -0.48 -8.34
CA PRO A 151 1.09 -1.67 -9.11
C PRO A 151 2.04 -2.60 -8.36
N SER A 152 2.82 -2.05 -7.44
CA SER A 152 3.73 -2.72 -6.51
C SER A 152 4.99 -3.33 -7.17
N GLY A 153 5.10 -4.65 -7.33
CA GLY A 153 6.30 -5.30 -7.80
C GLY A 153 6.06 -6.74 -8.29
N PRO A 154 7.07 -7.60 -8.26
CA PRO A 154 8.40 -7.42 -7.69
C PRO A 154 9.34 -6.61 -8.60
N LEU A 155 10.07 -5.70 -8.02
CA LEU A 155 11.16 -4.97 -8.66
C LEU A 155 12.46 -5.22 -7.89
N ILE A 156 13.59 -4.91 -8.50
CA ILE A 156 14.89 -4.81 -7.83
C ILE A 156 15.36 -3.37 -7.86
N GLU A 157 16.00 -2.91 -6.78
CA GLU A 157 16.72 -1.64 -6.74
C GLU A 157 18.19 -1.90 -6.48
N TYR A 158 19.08 -1.15 -7.13
CA TYR A 158 20.52 -1.41 -7.09
C TYR A 158 21.33 -0.12 -7.21
N MET A 159 22.55 -0.18 -6.67
CA MET A 159 23.54 0.88 -6.80
C MET A 159 24.35 0.68 -8.09
N PRO A 160 24.28 1.61 -9.07
CA PRO A 160 24.92 1.41 -10.38
C PRO A 160 26.46 1.41 -10.34
N ASP A 161 27.06 2.03 -9.32
CA ASP A 161 28.51 2.00 -9.08
C ASP A 161 29.02 0.63 -8.59
N LYS A 162 28.14 -0.18 -7.95
CA LYS A 162 28.40 -1.54 -7.48
C LYS A 162 27.96 -2.62 -8.47
N VAL A 163 26.89 -2.33 -9.21
CA VAL A 163 26.22 -3.29 -10.11
C VAL A 163 26.11 -2.67 -11.51
N ALA A 164 27.24 -2.66 -12.22
CA ALA A 164 27.30 -2.09 -13.58
C ALA A 164 26.39 -2.82 -14.58
N THR A 165 26.18 -4.12 -14.39
CA THR A 165 25.28 -4.95 -15.20
C THR A 165 24.29 -5.65 -14.28
N PRO A 166 23.09 -5.08 -14.07
CA PRO A 166 22.09 -5.69 -13.20
C PRO A 166 21.53 -6.98 -13.80
N PRO A 167 21.17 -7.97 -12.96
CA PRO A 167 20.51 -9.19 -13.39
C PRO A 167 19.23 -8.89 -14.16
N LYS A 168 19.01 -9.60 -15.28
CA LYS A 168 17.81 -9.49 -16.12
C LYS A 168 16.82 -10.63 -15.90
N THR A 169 17.30 -11.77 -15.40
CA THR A 169 16.47 -12.95 -15.14
C THR A 169 16.58 -13.37 -13.68
N ALA A 170 15.63 -14.17 -13.21
CA ALA A 170 15.71 -14.76 -11.87
C ALA A 170 16.97 -15.63 -11.71
N GLN A 171 17.37 -16.36 -12.76
CA GLN A 171 18.58 -17.18 -12.73
C GLN A 171 19.84 -16.32 -12.62
N GLU A 172 19.94 -15.23 -13.39
CA GLU A 172 21.07 -14.30 -13.29
C GLU A 172 21.15 -13.65 -11.91
N LEU A 173 20.01 -13.32 -11.29
CA LEU A 173 19.98 -12.81 -9.91
C LEU A 173 20.54 -13.86 -8.94
N LEU A 174 20.11 -15.11 -9.04
CA LEU A 174 20.65 -16.18 -8.20
C LEU A 174 22.16 -16.38 -8.41
N ASP A 175 22.62 -16.37 -9.64
CA ASP A 175 24.05 -16.55 -9.96
C ASP A 175 24.90 -15.35 -9.52
N TRP A 176 24.34 -14.13 -9.64
CA TRP A 176 24.95 -12.94 -9.10
C TRP A 176 25.11 -13.01 -7.57
N THR A 177 24.09 -13.49 -6.86
CA THR A 177 24.16 -13.61 -5.38
C THR A 177 25.17 -14.65 -4.92
N LYS A 178 25.42 -15.72 -5.67
CA LYS A 178 26.48 -16.71 -5.38
C LYS A 178 27.88 -16.09 -5.43
N GLN A 179 28.10 -15.16 -6.37
CA GLN A 179 29.35 -14.43 -6.51
C GLN A 179 29.47 -13.25 -5.54
N ASN A 180 28.34 -12.69 -5.12
CA ASN A 180 28.24 -11.51 -4.26
C ASN A 180 27.44 -11.86 -3.00
N LYS A 181 27.97 -12.75 -2.16
CA LYS A 181 27.29 -13.21 -0.94
C LYS A 181 26.94 -12.03 -0.02
N ASN A 182 25.72 -12.08 0.51
CA ASN A 182 25.16 -11.07 1.42
C ASN A 182 25.00 -9.67 0.79
N LYS A 183 25.06 -9.55 -0.54
CA LYS A 183 24.89 -8.29 -1.26
C LYS A 183 23.46 -8.07 -1.81
N PHE A 184 22.63 -9.11 -1.79
CA PHE A 184 21.18 -9.03 -2.07
C PHE A 184 20.38 -9.19 -0.78
N LEU A 185 19.29 -8.41 -0.63
CA LEU A 185 18.45 -8.49 0.54
C LEU A 185 16.97 -8.23 0.21
N TYR A 186 16.08 -8.90 0.94
CA TYR A 186 14.66 -8.58 1.07
C TYR A 186 14.19 -8.86 2.50
N ALA A 187 13.15 -8.18 2.95
CA ALA A 187 12.60 -8.38 4.29
C ALA A 187 11.58 -9.53 4.32
N ARG A 188 11.27 -10.03 5.53
CA ARG A 188 10.26 -11.07 5.76
C ARG A 188 8.94 -10.72 5.06
N PRO A 189 8.39 -11.59 4.19
CA PRO A 189 7.20 -11.29 3.38
C PRO A 189 5.95 -10.91 4.18
N ALA A 190 5.77 -11.49 5.36
CA ALA A 190 4.61 -11.22 6.22
C ALA A 190 4.56 -9.79 6.78
N ASN A 191 5.66 -9.03 6.68
CA ASN A 191 5.75 -7.65 7.19
C ASN A 191 6.47 -6.70 6.21
N SER A 192 6.46 -6.99 4.93
CA SER A 192 7.15 -6.21 3.90
C SER A 192 6.41 -6.30 2.57
N GLY A 193 5.99 -5.16 2.03
CA GLY A 193 5.44 -5.07 0.66
C GLY A 193 6.41 -5.62 -0.39
N PRO A 194 7.66 -5.12 -0.47
CA PRO A 194 8.68 -5.66 -1.37
C PRO A 194 8.96 -7.16 -1.20
N GLY A 195 9.08 -7.63 0.04
CA GLY A 195 9.28 -9.06 0.32
C GLY A 195 8.08 -9.91 -0.09
N ARG A 196 6.87 -9.42 0.16
CA ARG A 196 5.62 -10.08 -0.22
C ARG A 196 5.45 -10.17 -1.73
N THR A 197 5.69 -9.10 -2.46
CA THR A 197 5.58 -9.10 -3.92
C THR A 197 6.67 -9.90 -4.59
N LEU A 198 7.89 -9.94 -4.04
CA LEU A 198 8.93 -10.87 -4.50
C LEU A 198 8.44 -12.32 -4.35
N LEU A 199 7.97 -12.70 -3.16
CA LEU A 199 7.44 -14.04 -2.89
C LEU A 199 6.34 -14.43 -3.88
N MET A 200 5.35 -13.56 -4.11
CA MET A 200 4.22 -13.83 -4.99
C MET A 200 4.53 -13.69 -6.48
N GLY A 201 5.56 -12.93 -6.85
CA GLY A 201 5.97 -12.74 -8.25
C GLY A 201 6.85 -13.87 -8.78
N LEU A 202 7.63 -14.51 -7.91
CA LEU A 202 8.52 -15.62 -8.29
C LEU A 202 7.82 -16.78 -9.02
N PRO A 203 6.60 -17.23 -8.64
CA PRO A 203 5.91 -18.29 -9.36
C PRO A 203 5.65 -17.97 -10.83
N TYR A 204 5.39 -16.71 -11.16
CA TYR A 204 5.24 -16.27 -12.56
C TYR A 204 6.58 -16.22 -13.27
N LEU A 205 7.62 -15.64 -12.64
CA LEU A 205 8.97 -15.53 -13.17
C LEU A 205 9.60 -16.90 -13.45
N LEU A 206 9.35 -17.88 -12.60
CA LEU A 206 9.92 -19.23 -12.68
C LEU A 206 9.06 -20.21 -13.48
N GLY A 207 7.84 -19.81 -13.86
CA GLY A 207 6.88 -20.67 -14.54
C GLY A 207 6.48 -21.88 -13.69
N ASP A 208 6.09 -21.63 -12.45
CA ASP A 208 5.50 -22.64 -11.58
C ASP A 208 4.14 -23.12 -12.14
N SER A 209 3.75 -24.34 -11.80
CA SER A 209 2.56 -24.98 -12.37
C SER A 209 1.25 -24.28 -12.02
N ASN A 210 1.17 -23.64 -10.85
CA ASN A 210 0.03 -22.85 -10.42
C ASN A 210 0.46 -21.70 -9.50
N PRO A 211 0.63 -20.48 -10.03
CA PRO A 211 0.99 -19.30 -9.24
C PRO A 211 -0.01 -18.94 -8.13
N ARG A 212 -1.21 -19.51 -8.13
CA ARG A 212 -2.24 -19.25 -7.12
C ARG A 212 -2.29 -20.30 -5.99
N ASP A 213 -1.45 -21.36 -6.06
CA ASP A 213 -1.39 -22.42 -5.04
C ASP A 213 0.03 -22.54 -4.45
N PRO A 214 0.32 -21.88 -3.33
CA PRO A 214 1.63 -21.92 -2.70
C PRO A 214 1.99 -23.28 -2.10
N VAL A 215 1.00 -24.17 -1.90
CA VAL A 215 1.21 -25.48 -1.29
C VAL A 215 1.67 -26.49 -2.33
N ASN A 216 0.95 -26.60 -3.46
CA ASN A 216 1.18 -27.64 -4.45
C ASN A 216 1.73 -27.09 -5.76
N GLY A 217 1.59 -25.78 -6.03
CA GLY A 217 1.91 -25.14 -7.28
C GLY A 217 3.30 -24.50 -7.36
N TRP A 218 3.99 -24.24 -6.24
CA TRP A 218 5.21 -23.41 -6.16
C TRP A 218 6.50 -24.21 -5.96
N ALA A 219 6.65 -25.35 -6.60
CA ALA A 219 7.84 -26.20 -6.42
C ALA A 219 9.13 -25.45 -6.77
N LYS A 220 9.16 -24.78 -7.94
CA LYS A 220 10.34 -24.03 -8.41
C LYS A 220 10.62 -22.81 -7.53
N THR A 221 9.58 -22.10 -7.09
CA THR A 221 9.72 -20.95 -6.19
C THR A 221 10.35 -21.34 -4.86
N TRP A 222 9.92 -22.43 -4.23
CA TRP A 222 10.51 -22.87 -2.96
C TRP A 222 11.95 -23.33 -3.12
N GLU A 223 12.27 -24.04 -4.20
CA GLU A 223 13.66 -24.43 -4.53
C GLU A 223 14.54 -23.19 -4.77
N TYR A 224 14.07 -22.24 -5.57
CA TYR A 224 14.76 -20.99 -5.85
C TYR A 224 15.04 -20.18 -4.59
N LEU A 225 14.01 -19.98 -3.73
CA LEU A 225 14.17 -19.25 -2.47
C LEU A 225 15.12 -19.93 -1.50
N ALA A 226 15.14 -21.27 -1.46
CA ALA A 226 16.10 -22.00 -0.65
C ALA A 226 17.54 -21.76 -1.14
N ALA A 227 17.78 -21.85 -2.46
CA ALA A 227 19.08 -21.58 -3.05
C ALA A 227 19.52 -20.12 -2.90
N LEU A 228 18.59 -19.17 -3.09
CA LEU A 228 18.84 -17.75 -2.88
C LEU A 228 19.20 -17.47 -1.41
N GLY A 229 18.51 -18.10 -0.48
CA GLY A 229 18.74 -17.97 0.95
C GLY A 229 20.14 -18.41 1.40
N GLU A 230 20.82 -19.31 0.69
CA GLU A 230 22.20 -19.69 1.01
C GLU A 230 23.17 -18.51 0.88
N ASN A 231 22.79 -17.49 0.10
CA ASN A 231 23.60 -16.29 -0.18
C ASN A 231 23.11 -15.05 0.56
N ILE A 232 22.12 -15.18 1.46
CA ILE A 232 21.57 -14.12 2.29
C ILE A 232 21.92 -14.43 3.74
N GLU A 233 22.44 -13.44 4.47
CA GLU A 233 22.88 -13.60 5.84
C GLU A 233 21.69 -13.73 6.81
N TYR A 234 20.69 -12.86 6.66
CA TYR A 234 19.49 -12.80 7.51
C TYR A 234 18.34 -12.11 6.77
N TYR A 235 17.14 -12.17 7.32
CA TYR A 235 15.96 -11.50 6.78
C TYR A 235 15.43 -10.46 7.77
N PRO A 236 15.53 -9.15 7.45
CA PRO A 236 14.97 -8.09 8.29
C PRO A 236 13.48 -8.28 8.55
N THR A 237 13.00 -7.84 9.71
CA THR A 237 11.59 -7.90 10.08
C THR A 237 10.72 -6.88 9.34
N GLY A 238 11.34 -5.87 8.70
CA GLY A 238 10.60 -4.82 7.98
C GLY A 238 11.42 -4.18 6.88
N THR A 239 10.73 -3.54 5.94
CA THR A 239 11.29 -2.99 4.70
C THR A 239 12.30 -1.86 4.93
N ALA A 240 12.08 -0.98 5.91
CA ALA A 240 12.94 0.18 6.15
C ALA A 240 14.42 -0.20 6.41
N VAL A 241 14.67 -1.35 7.06
CA VAL A 241 16.04 -1.85 7.30
C VAL A 241 16.73 -2.20 5.99
N VAL A 242 15.99 -2.78 5.04
CA VAL A 242 16.54 -3.17 3.72
C VAL A 242 17.08 -1.95 2.97
N PHE A 243 16.30 -0.87 2.93
CA PHE A 243 16.70 0.37 2.24
C PHE A 243 17.79 1.13 2.98
N LYS A 244 17.78 1.10 4.31
CA LYS A 244 18.89 1.63 5.10
C LYS A 244 20.21 0.92 4.75
N GLU A 245 20.21 -0.42 4.63
CA GLU A 245 21.39 -1.19 4.28
C GLU A 245 21.86 -0.95 2.83
N LEU A 246 20.92 -0.70 1.89
CA LEU A 246 21.27 -0.28 0.54
C LEU A 246 21.94 1.10 0.57
N GLY A 247 21.38 2.07 1.28
CA GLY A 247 21.93 3.42 1.40
C GLY A 247 23.28 3.47 2.10
N GLU A 248 23.51 2.60 3.09
CA GLU A 248 24.80 2.46 3.79
C GLU A 248 25.84 1.68 2.96
N GLY A 249 25.48 1.12 1.80
CA GLY A 249 26.38 0.35 0.93
C GLY A 249 26.73 -1.05 1.45
N THR A 250 26.00 -1.55 2.46
CA THR A 250 26.18 -2.92 2.93
C THR A 250 25.52 -3.93 2.01
N ARG A 251 24.49 -3.50 1.27
CA ARG A 251 23.81 -4.24 0.21
C ARG A 251 23.97 -3.49 -1.13
N ASP A 252 24.01 -4.22 -2.22
CA ASP A 252 24.22 -3.66 -3.56
C ASP A 252 22.95 -3.79 -4.41
N ILE A 253 22.10 -4.81 -4.13
CA ILE A 253 20.76 -5.01 -4.72
C ILE A 253 19.76 -5.34 -3.62
N VAL A 254 18.55 -4.79 -3.72
CA VAL A 254 17.44 -5.13 -2.83
C VAL A 254 16.15 -5.38 -3.62
N ALA A 255 15.22 -6.13 -3.03
CA ALA A 255 13.87 -6.20 -3.56
C ALA A 255 13.13 -4.91 -3.23
N THR A 256 12.41 -4.35 -4.22
CA THR A 256 11.65 -3.11 -4.09
C THR A 256 10.27 -3.21 -4.74
N THR A 257 9.50 -2.12 -4.62
CA THR A 257 8.21 -1.91 -5.27
C THR A 257 8.11 -0.48 -5.74
N THR A 258 7.09 -0.16 -6.56
CA THR A 258 6.79 1.24 -6.90
C THR A 258 6.58 2.05 -5.61
N GLY A 259 7.36 3.11 -5.46
CA GLY A 259 7.34 3.99 -4.30
C GLY A 259 8.40 3.69 -3.26
N TRP A 260 8.70 2.43 -2.94
CA TRP A 260 9.85 2.11 -2.09
C TRP A 260 11.20 2.43 -2.74
N ASP A 261 11.24 2.59 -4.07
CA ASP A 261 12.40 3.14 -4.78
C ASP A 261 12.37 4.68 -4.89
N ILE A 262 11.21 5.33 -4.81
CA ILE A 262 11.06 6.79 -4.90
C ILE A 262 11.28 7.45 -3.54
N ASN A 263 10.46 7.07 -2.56
CA ASN A 263 10.43 7.72 -1.24
C ASN A 263 11.75 7.66 -0.47
N PRO A 264 12.49 6.53 -0.38
CA PRO A 264 13.78 6.51 0.31
C PRO A 264 14.84 7.40 -0.36
N ARG A 265 14.80 7.61 -1.68
CA ARG A 265 15.68 8.57 -2.37
C ARG A 265 15.28 10.00 -2.06
N ALA A 266 14.00 10.31 -2.10
CA ALA A 266 13.49 11.62 -1.73
C ALA A 266 13.80 12.00 -0.27
N LEU A 267 13.89 11.02 0.63
CA LEU A 267 14.27 11.21 2.03
C LEU A 267 15.79 11.16 2.28
N GLY A 268 16.60 10.96 1.26
CA GLY A 268 18.06 10.83 1.40
C GLY A 268 18.53 9.57 2.16
N ILE A 269 17.66 8.56 2.28
CA ILE A 269 18.00 7.26 2.90
C ILE A 269 18.79 6.41 1.91
N VAL A 270 18.41 6.46 0.65
CA VAL A 270 19.10 5.81 -0.47
C VAL A 270 19.65 6.90 -1.39
N PRO A 271 20.87 6.76 -1.94
CA PRO A 271 21.42 7.71 -2.90
C PRO A 271 20.51 7.90 -4.13
N GLU A 272 20.46 9.13 -4.66
CA GLU A 272 19.62 9.49 -5.80
C GLU A 272 19.94 8.67 -7.06
N GLU A 273 21.20 8.25 -7.21
CA GLU A 273 21.71 7.46 -8.33
C GLU A 273 21.19 6.02 -8.36
N ALA A 274 20.58 5.52 -7.27
CA ALA A 274 20.02 4.19 -7.23
C ALA A 274 19.03 3.97 -8.38
N LYS A 275 19.14 2.84 -9.04
CA LYS A 275 18.33 2.47 -10.21
C LYS A 275 17.42 1.33 -9.88
N VAL A 276 16.31 1.26 -10.59
CA VAL A 276 15.33 0.20 -10.50
C VAL A 276 15.37 -0.68 -11.75
N GLY A 277 15.07 -1.96 -11.58
CA GLY A 277 14.99 -2.93 -12.67
C GLY A 277 13.86 -3.93 -12.47
N LYS A 278 13.43 -4.54 -13.56
CA LYS A 278 12.52 -5.68 -13.56
C LYS A 278 13.19 -6.89 -14.20
N LEU A 279 12.82 -8.09 -13.76
CA LEU A 279 13.31 -9.33 -14.33
C LEU A 279 12.46 -9.75 -15.55
N GLU A 280 13.03 -10.45 -16.51
CA GLU A 280 12.32 -11.00 -17.66
C GLU A 280 11.24 -12.01 -17.21
N GLY A 281 10.10 -11.99 -17.88
CA GLY A 281 8.94 -12.77 -17.46
C GLY A 281 8.15 -12.14 -16.30
N PHE A 282 8.45 -10.89 -15.96
CA PHE A 282 7.84 -10.14 -14.88
C PHE A 282 6.33 -9.98 -15.05
N HIS A 283 5.61 -10.22 -13.96
CA HIS A 283 4.21 -9.83 -13.77
C HIS A 283 4.14 -8.89 -12.56
N TRP A 284 3.39 -7.82 -12.68
CA TRP A 284 3.05 -7.00 -11.52
C TRP A 284 2.17 -7.81 -10.57
N VAL A 285 2.60 -8.00 -9.35
CA VAL A 285 1.70 -8.39 -8.27
C VAL A 285 1.26 -7.12 -7.57
N THR A 286 0.05 -6.68 -7.86
CA THR A 286 -0.50 -5.42 -7.37
C THR A 286 -0.70 -5.45 -5.86
N ASP A 287 -0.71 -4.29 -5.22
CA ASP A 287 -1.00 -4.19 -3.80
C ASP A 287 -1.95 -3.01 -3.52
N ALA A 288 -2.58 -3.04 -2.36
CA ALA A 288 -3.52 -2.02 -1.92
C ALA A 288 -3.51 -1.93 -0.40
N HIS A 289 -3.87 -0.77 0.10
CA HIS A 289 -4.20 -0.65 1.51
C HIS A 289 -5.72 -0.62 1.70
N TYR A 290 -6.12 -1.15 2.82
CA TYR A 290 -7.51 -1.33 3.20
C TYR A 290 -7.79 -0.64 4.53
N ALA A 291 -9.01 -0.16 4.65
CA ALA A 291 -9.62 0.19 5.92
C ALA A 291 -10.51 -0.97 6.36
N ALA A 292 -10.23 -1.54 7.52
CA ALA A 292 -11.01 -2.64 8.10
C ALA A 292 -11.46 -2.26 9.52
N ILE A 293 -12.72 -2.53 9.85
CA ILE A 293 -13.32 -2.19 11.13
C ILE A 293 -13.34 -3.47 11.99
N PRO A 294 -12.69 -3.51 13.17
CA PRO A 294 -12.77 -4.66 14.06
C PRO A 294 -14.20 -4.93 14.55
N LYS A 295 -14.57 -6.21 14.66
CA LYS A 295 -15.84 -6.59 15.32
C LYS A 295 -15.85 -6.10 16.75
N GLY A 296 -17.05 -5.67 17.21
CA GLY A 296 -17.26 -5.10 18.52
C GLY A 296 -17.30 -3.56 18.55
N VAL A 297 -16.82 -2.89 17.49
CA VAL A 297 -17.01 -1.44 17.32
C VAL A 297 -18.51 -1.13 17.27
N SER A 298 -18.97 -0.12 18.02
CA SER A 298 -20.39 0.23 18.11
C SER A 298 -20.95 0.64 16.74
N ASP A 299 -22.25 0.37 16.51
CA ASP A 299 -22.93 0.75 15.26
C ASP A 299 -22.87 2.26 15.00
N GLU A 300 -22.88 3.09 16.05
CA GLU A 300 -22.69 4.54 15.94
C GLU A 300 -21.32 4.87 15.34
N LYS A 301 -20.24 4.32 15.88
CA LYS A 301 -18.88 4.51 15.34
C LYS A 301 -18.71 3.90 13.94
N VAL A 302 -19.31 2.74 13.68
CA VAL A 302 -19.32 2.15 12.33
C VAL A 302 -19.96 3.10 11.34
N GLY A 303 -21.11 3.73 11.70
CA GLY A 303 -21.77 4.72 10.85
C GLY A 303 -20.87 5.93 10.56
N VAL A 304 -20.19 6.46 11.58
CA VAL A 304 -19.21 7.56 11.43
C VAL A 304 -18.05 7.14 10.52
N LEU A 305 -17.50 5.94 10.72
CA LEU A 305 -16.40 5.44 9.89
C LEU A 305 -16.77 5.27 8.41
N LEU A 306 -18.00 4.83 8.12
CA LEU A 306 -18.49 4.77 6.74
C LEU A 306 -18.59 6.16 6.09
N ASP A 307 -18.99 7.18 6.85
CA ASP A 307 -19.03 8.57 6.38
C ASP A 307 -17.60 9.13 6.17
N VAL A 308 -16.65 8.80 7.06
CA VAL A 308 -15.22 9.09 6.87
C VAL A 308 -14.71 8.47 5.56
N LEU A 309 -15.03 7.21 5.29
CA LEU A 309 -14.60 6.52 4.07
C LEU A 309 -15.21 7.17 2.81
N ASN A 310 -16.48 7.59 2.86
CA ASN A 310 -17.08 8.36 1.76
C ASN A 310 -16.33 9.68 1.49
N PHE A 311 -15.88 10.36 2.54
CA PHE A 311 -15.09 11.58 2.41
C PHE A 311 -13.69 11.29 1.80
N ILE A 312 -13.03 10.24 2.25
CA ILE A 312 -11.71 9.82 1.76
C ILE A 312 -11.75 9.48 0.26
N TYR A 313 -12.87 8.98 -0.26
CA TYR A 313 -13.01 8.67 -1.68
C TYR A 313 -13.21 9.91 -2.58
N GLN A 314 -13.33 11.11 -2.04
CA GLN A 314 -13.37 12.31 -2.86
C GLN A 314 -12.02 12.51 -3.57
N PRO A 315 -12.02 12.91 -4.87
CA PRO A 315 -10.78 13.04 -5.64
C PRO A 315 -9.71 13.92 -4.98
N GLN A 316 -10.11 15.03 -4.36
CA GLN A 316 -9.21 15.95 -3.65
C GLN A 316 -8.55 15.31 -2.43
N GLN A 317 -9.26 14.40 -1.74
CA GLN A 317 -8.68 13.65 -0.63
C GLN A 317 -7.78 12.55 -1.17
N GLN A 318 -8.21 11.81 -2.17
CA GLN A 318 -7.40 10.75 -2.78
C GLN A 318 -6.08 11.29 -3.37
N ALA A 319 -6.05 12.52 -3.87
CA ALA A 319 -4.83 13.13 -4.38
C ALA A 319 -3.73 13.30 -3.31
N ILE A 320 -4.10 13.35 -2.02
CA ILE A 320 -3.13 13.37 -0.91
C ILE A 320 -2.30 12.07 -0.89
N ALA A 321 -2.85 10.95 -1.39
CA ALA A 321 -2.17 9.67 -1.38
C ALA A 321 -0.96 9.57 -2.32
N TYR A 322 -0.71 10.57 -3.18
CA TYR A 322 0.56 10.66 -3.89
C TYR A 322 1.74 10.84 -2.92
N ASP A 323 1.50 11.52 -1.78
CA ASP A 323 2.50 11.71 -0.72
C ASP A 323 3.88 12.14 -1.29
N ALA A 324 4.96 11.70 -0.70
CA ALA A 324 6.31 11.79 -1.26
C ALA A 324 6.67 10.52 -2.07
N GLY A 325 5.71 9.95 -2.81
CA GLY A 325 5.89 8.77 -3.65
C GLY A 325 6.03 7.46 -2.89
N TYR A 326 5.58 7.38 -1.61
CA TYR A 326 5.84 6.23 -0.74
C TYR A 326 5.23 4.91 -1.25
N PHE A 327 3.99 4.91 -1.71
CA PHE A 327 3.33 3.79 -2.40
C PHE A 327 2.77 4.29 -3.73
N TYR A 328 3.66 4.53 -4.67
CA TYR A 328 3.35 5.23 -5.91
C TYR A 328 2.50 4.37 -6.89
N PRO A 329 1.42 4.93 -7.50
CA PRO A 329 0.97 6.32 -7.36
C PRO A 329 0.16 6.62 -6.09
N GLY A 330 -0.50 5.67 -5.44
CA GLY A 330 -1.24 5.84 -4.19
C GLY A 330 -2.75 5.94 -4.34
N PRO A 331 -3.32 6.88 -5.13
CA PRO A 331 -4.77 6.97 -5.29
C PRO A 331 -5.41 5.70 -5.83
N ALA A 332 -6.52 5.28 -5.21
CA ALA A 332 -7.32 4.14 -5.67
C ALA A 332 -8.50 4.57 -6.57
N VAL A 333 -8.87 5.85 -6.57
CA VAL A 333 -10.02 6.41 -7.29
C VAL A 333 -9.62 6.85 -8.70
N LYS A 334 -10.53 6.66 -9.65
CA LYS A 334 -10.39 7.11 -11.05
C LYS A 334 -10.26 8.64 -11.14
N ASP A 335 -9.63 9.10 -12.19
CA ASP A 335 -9.55 10.53 -12.57
C ASP A 335 -8.85 11.41 -11.51
N VAL A 336 -8.07 10.81 -10.62
CA VAL A 336 -7.19 11.52 -9.69
C VAL A 336 -5.82 11.65 -10.32
N THR A 337 -5.41 12.88 -10.63
CA THR A 337 -4.14 13.16 -11.30
C THR A 337 -3.12 13.78 -10.34
N LEU A 338 -1.84 13.76 -10.71
CA LEU A 338 -0.76 14.31 -9.89
C LEU A 338 -0.93 15.84 -9.71
N GLU A 339 -1.51 16.55 -10.67
CA GLU A 339 -1.77 18.00 -10.59
C GLU A 339 -2.77 18.34 -9.47
N MET A 340 -3.58 17.39 -9.03
CA MET A 340 -4.50 17.55 -7.90
C MET A 340 -3.82 17.36 -6.54
N ALA A 341 -2.62 16.76 -6.53
CA ALA A 341 -1.87 16.47 -5.32
C ALA A 341 -1.32 17.76 -4.67
N PRO A 342 -0.93 17.73 -3.39
CA PRO A 342 -0.16 18.80 -2.77
C PRO A 342 1.09 19.16 -3.58
N ALA A 343 1.47 20.44 -3.59
CA ALA A 343 2.61 20.93 -4.38
C ALA A 343 3.92 20.18 -4.04
N GLU A 344 4.14 19.88 -2.78
CA GLU A 344 5.30 19.10 -2.31
C GLU A 344 5.34 17.69 -2.92
N SER A 345 4.18 17.01 -3.00
CA SER A 345 4.07 15.70 -3.67
C SER A 345 4.40 15.80 -5.16
N GLN A 346 3.90 16.85 -5.83
CA GLN A 346 4.18 17.09 -7.26
C GLN A 346 5.67 17.31 -7.52
N GLU A 347 6.32 18.12 -6.68
CA GLU A 347 7.77 18.40 -6.77
C GLU A 347 8.58 17.12 -6.54
N THR A 348 8.29 16.38 -5.48
CA THR A 348 8.99 15.13 -5.16
C THR A 348 8.86 14.09 -6.28
N ILE A 349 7.66 13.91 -6.81
CA ILE A 349 7.45 12.91 -7.89
C ILE A 349 8.08 13.37 -9.20
N LYS A 350 8.11 14.66 -9.47
CA LYS A 350 8.81 15.22 -10.64
C LYS A 350 10.32 14.97 -10.56
N GLU A 351 10.92 15.10 -9.38
CA GLU A 351 12.36 14.94 -9.15
C GLU A 351 12.78 13.47 -9.06
N PHE A 352 12.08 12.68 -8.25
CA PHE A 352 12.46 11.31 -7.90
C PHE A 352 11.63 10.23 -8.60
N GLY A 353 10.57 10.57 -9.34
CA GLY A 353 9.72 9.61 -10.04
C GLY A 353 10.46 8.80 -11.10
N ARG A 354 9.83 7.73 -11.57
CA ARG A 354 10.37 6.83 -12.58
C ARG A 354 9.52 6.89 -13.84
N PRO A 355 9.95 7.60 -14.88
CA PRO A 355 9.19 7.68 -16.13
C PRO A 355 8.95 6.32 -16.79
N GLU A 356 9.87 5.36 -16.61
CA GLU A 356 9.77 3.99 -17.14
C GLU A 356 8.59 3.18 -16.56
N TYR A 357 8.03 3.58 -15.43
CA TYR A 357 6.89 2.86 -14.83
C TYR A 357 5.65 2.84 -15.70
N ALA A 358 5.37 3.92 -16.43
CA ALA A 358 4.21 3.99 -17.31
C ALA A 358 4.27 2.90 -18.39
N ASP A 359 5.42 2.76 -19.04
CA ASP A 359 5.65 1.73 -20.07
C ASP A 359 5.66 0.31 -19.48
N TRP A 360 6.24 0.15 -18.30
CA TRP A 360 6.28 -1.16 -17.65
C TRP A 360 4.90 -1.63 -17.20
N ILE A 361 4.07 -0.71 -16.70
CA ILE A 361 2.67 -1.02 -16.28
C ILE A 361 1.83 -1.36 -17.51
N ALA A 362 1.98 -0.60 -18.60
CA ALA A 362 1.26 -0.86 -19.85
C ALA A 362 1.69 -2.16 -20.54
N GLY A 363 2.98 -2.52 -20.42
CA GLY A 363 3.60 -3.63 -21.15
C GLY A 363 3.73 -4.94 -20.39
N SER A 364 3.24 -5.04 -19.14
CA SER A 364 3.36 -6.26 -18.33
C SER A 364 2.04 -6.65 -17.68
N PRO A 365 1.75 -7.95 -17.50
CA PRO A 365 0.54 -8.40 -16.83
C PRO A 365 0.43 -7.87 -15.39
N LEU A 366 -0.81 -7.59 -14.95
CA LEU A 366 -1.13 -7.18 -13.59
C LEU A 366 -1.93 -8.29 -12.90
N GLU A 367 -1.34 -8.86 -11.86
CA GLU A 367 -1.91 -9.95 -11.07
C GLU A 367 -2.45 -9.43 -9.74
N VAL A 368 -3.59 -9.96 -9.34
CA VAL A 368 -4.12 -9.76 -8.00
C VAL A 368 -3.36 -10.70 -7.04
N PRO A 369 -3.01 -10.28 -5.83
CA PRO A 369 -2.40 -11.13 -4.82
C PRO A 369 -3.17 -12.41 -4.53
N LEU A 370 -2.55 -13.34 -3.84
CA LEU A 370 -3.21 -14.56 -3.36
C LEU A 370 -4.48 -14.23 -2.55
N GLU A 371 -5.45 -15.13 -2.60
CA GLU A 371 -6.59 -15.10 -1.67
C GLU A 371 -6.11 -15.18 -0.21
N PRO A 372 -6.86 -14.64 0.76
CA PRO A 372 -6.43 -14.55 2.15
C PRO A 372 -5.84 -15.85 2.73
N LYS A 373 -6.52 -16.96 2.55
CA LYS A 373 -6.08 -18.25 3.06
C LYS A 373 -4.76 -18.71 2.44
N GLN A 374 -4.62 -18.57 1.12
CA GLN A 374 -3.41 -18.93 0.40
C GLN A 374 -2.23 -18.02 0.77
N LEU A 375 -2.48 -16.74 1.00
CA LEU A 375 -1.44 -15.80 1.42
C LEU A 375 -0.89 -16.16 2.80
N VAL A 376 -1.75 -16.45 3.76
CA VAL A 376 -1.36 -16.91 5.10
C VAL A 376 -0.55 -18.21 5.02
N GLN A 377 -0.97 -19.14 4.14
CA GLN A 377 -0.22 -20.38 3.90
C GLN A 377 1.16 -20.11 3.29
N ALA A 378 1.26 -19.21 2.31
CA ALA A 378 2.53 -18.83 1.69
C ALA A 378 3.51 -18.26 2.71
N PHE A 379 3.06 -17.38 3.61
CA PHE A 379 3.89 -16.82 4.68
C PHE A 379 4.39 -17.90 5.63
N ARG A 380 3.50 -18.80 6.06
CA ARG A 380 3.88 -19.91 6.95
C ARG A 380 4.93 -20.83 6.30
N ILE A 381 4.71 -21.22 5.04
CA ILE A 381 5.67 -22.07 4.31
C ILE A 381 7.01 -21.36 4.14
N TRP A 382 6.99 -20.05 3.85
CA TRP A 382 8.22 -19.26 3.77
C TRP A 382 8.96 -19.23 5.11
N ASP A 383 8.25 -18.95 6.20
CA ASP A 383 8.85 -18.96 7.55
C ASP A 383 9.46 -20.32 7.88
N GLU A 384 8.76 -21.43 7.65
CA GLU A 384 9.21 -22.79 7.95
C GLU A 384 10.41 -23.22 7.08
N LYS A 385 10.35 -22.95 5.76
CA LYS A 385 11.36 -23.47 4.81
C LYS A 385 12.56 -22.55 4.64
N ILE A 386 12.37 -21.24 4.76
CA ILE A 386 13.36 -20.20 4.42
C ILE A 386 13.73 -19.39 5.66
N GLY A 387 12.76 -18.73 6.28
CA GLY A 387 12.97 -17.77 7.36
C GLY A 387 13.60 -18.39 8.62
N ALA A 388 13.12 -19.56 9.03
CA ALA A 388 13.61 -20.26 10.23
C ALA A 388 15.07 -20.72 10.12
N LYS A 389 15.63 -20.82 8.91
CA LYS A 389 17.04 -21.21 8.70
C LYS A 389 18.03 -20.07 8.98
N LYS A 390 17.54 -18.85 9.18
CA LYS A 390 18.33 -17.61 9.29
C LYS A 390 17.95 -16.77 10.53
N GLY A 391 17.20 -17.35 11.45
CA GLY A 391 16.71 -16.70 12.67
C GLY A 391 17.64 -16.76 13.82
#